data_5f9c8610c34471304e1bb3dfb6ab54b6
#
_entry.id   5f9c8610c34471304e1bb3dfb6ab54b6
#
_cell.length_a   1.000
_cell.length_b   1.000
_cell.length_c   1.000
_cell.angle_alpha   90.00
_cell.angle_beta   90.00
_cell.angle_gamma   90.00
#
_symmetry.space_group_name_H-M   'P 1'
#
loop_
_entity.id
_entity.type
_entity.pdbx_description
1 polymer ?
#
loop_
_entity_poly.entity_id
_entity_poly.type
_entity_poly.pdbx_seq_one_letter_code
_entity_poly.pdbx_strand_id
1 'polypeptide(L)'
;MTPVAGLRSPYDKVGRLVYFGRMLDKIRLHAAGRLPPDYVANLGEESPRVFDARCCRFLGVRHADLAARTLQGGSDEELLAWAHTHGTPRSDEECTIWNAYMAKLGWRDEVSERVRLRTAEYGLAGCGAETMFDLIEADEGRPLGRRCD
;
A
#
# COMPACT_ATOMS: atom_id res chain seq x y z
N MET A 1 9.83 -0.98 -15.24
CA MET A 1 10.52 -1.25 -13.96
C MET A 1 11.26 -0.01 -13.50
N THR A 2 10.60 0.84 -12.77
CA THR A 2 11.20 2.12 -12.36
C THR A 2 11.11 2.28 -10.85
N PRO A 3 12.23 2.12 -10.14
CA PRO A 3 12.28 2.39 -8.72
C PRO A 3 11.89 3.85 -8.42
N VAL A 4 11.16 4.05 -7.34
CA VAL A 4 10.78 5.38 -6.87
C VAL A 4 11.49 5.64 -5.55
N ALA A 5 12.39 6.60 -5.54
CA ALA A 5 13.15 6.95 -4.33
C ALA A 5 12.19 7.41 -3.22
N GLY A 6 12.37 6.86 -2.02
CA GLY A 6 11.54 7.19 -0.87
C GLY A 6 10.20 6.47 -0.79
N LEU A 7 9.92 5.55 -1.72
CA LEU A 7 8.69 4.75 -1.72
C LEU A 7 9.04 3.30 -1.39
N ARG A 8 8.64 2.86 -0.21
CA ARG A 8 8.93 1.50 0.25
C ARG A 8 7.97 0.47 -0.35
N SER A 9 8.34 -0.78 -0.24
CA SER A 9 7.55 -1.92 -0.67
C SER A 9 6.20 -1.97 0.06
N PRO A 10 5.13 -2.43 -0.63
CA PRO A 10 3.85 -2.66 0.05
C PRO A 10 3.92 -3.74 1.13
N TYR A 11 4.92 -4.62 1.08
CA TYR A 11 5.14 -5.65 2.10
C TYR A 11 5.77 -5.11 3.38
N ASP A 12 6.42 -3.95 3.35
CA ASP A 12 7.07 -3.39 4.53
C ASP A 12 6.03 -3.02 5.58
N LYS A 13 6.31 -3.40 6.81
CA LYS A 13 5.40 -3.18 7.94
C LYS A 13 5.78 -1.94 8.73
N VAL A 14 4.77 -1.25 9.27
CA VAL A 14 4.91 -0.35 10.40
C VAL A 14 4.18 -1.02 11.55
N GLY A 15 4.87 -1.27 12.65
CA GLY A 15 4.35 -2.14 13.68
C GLY A 15 4.03 -3.51 13.08
N ARG A 16 2.76 -3.93 13.12
CA ARG A 16 2.32 -5.20 12.53
C ARG A 16 1.62 -5.06 11.19
N LEU A 17 1.54 -3.85 10.62
CA LEU A 17 0.67 -3.57 9.49
C LEU A 17 1.45 -3.36 8.20
N VAL A 18 1.19 -4.18 7.18
CA VAL A 18 1.71 -3.97 5.83
C VAL A 18 1.00 -2.80 5.17
N TYR A 19 1.62 -2.24 4.16
CA TYR A 19 1.11 -1.17 3.31
C TYR A 19 1.04 0.22 3.97
N PHE A 20 0.82 0.31 5.26
CA PHE A 20 0.66 1.59 5.95
C PHE A 20 1.87 2.50 5.73
N GLY A 21 3.07 1.97 5.85
CA GLY A 21 4.30 2.73 5.62
C GLY A 21 4.40 3.26 4.20
N ARG A 22 4.06 2.45 3.21
CA ARG A 22 4.02 2.88 1.81
C ARG A 22 3.00 4.00 1.61
N MET A 23 1.84 3.92 2.25
CA MET A 23 0.83 4.98 2.17
C MET A 23 1.37 6.30 2.74
N LEU A 24 2.09 6.26 3.85
CA LEU A 24 2.75 7.44 4.42
C LEU A 24 3.79 8.02 3.46
N ASP A 25 4.59 7.15 2.82
CA ASP A 25 5.59 7.58 1.84
C ASP A 25 4.93 8.29 0.66
N LYS A 26 3.82 7.77 0.15
CA LYS A 26 3.07 8.41 -0.94
C LYS A 26 2.58 9.80 -0.55
N ILE A 27 2.07 9.95 0.66
CA ILE A 27 1.63 11.25 1.19
C ILE A 27 2.80 12.24 1.22
N ARG A 28 3.94 11.82 1.76
CA ARG A 28 5.13 12.67 1.86
C ARG A 28 5.69 13.06 0.50
N LEU A 29 5.79 12.09 -0.40
CA LEU A 29 6.30 12.32 -1.76
C LEU A 29 5.37 13.24 -2.55
N HIS A 30 4.06 13.06 -2.42
CA HIS A 30 3.09 13.91 -3.11
C HIS A 30 3.19 15.36 -2.62
N ALA A 31 3.26 15.56 -1.31
CA ALA A 31 3.41 16.91 -0.73
C ALA A 31 4.71 17.58 -1.15
N ALA A 32 5.78 16.82 -1.37
CA ALA A 32 7.07 17.32 -1.83
C ALA A 32 7.16 17.48 -3.36
N GLY A 33 6.10 17.18 -4.09
CA GLY A 33 6.09 17.23 -5.56
C GLY A 33 6.95 16.16 -6.22
N ARG A 34 7.22 15.05 -5.54
CA ARG A 34 8.11 13.98 -6.00
C ARG A 34 7.41 12.65 -6.28
N LEU A 35 6.10 12.56 -6.08
CA LEU A 35 5.35 11.36 -6.43
C LEU A 35 5.14 11.36 -7.96
N PRO A 36 5.56 10.28 -8.68
CA PRO A 36 5.34 10.23 -10.12
C PRO A 36 3.86 10.35 -10.48
N PRO A 37 3.53 11.03 -11.60
CA PRO A 37 2.13 11.29 -11.97
C PRO A 37 1.23 10.06 -12.03
N ASP A 38 1.78 8.92 -12.47
CA ASP A 38 1.02 7.67 -12.59
C ASP A 38 0.51 7.15 -11.24
N TYR A 39 1.12 7.58 -10.14
CA TYR A 39 0.75 7.15 -8.79
C TYR A 39 -0.40 7.97 -8.22
N VAL A 40 -0.66 9.16 -8.75
CA VAL A 40 -1.67 10.07 -8.21
C VAL A 40 -3.08 9.47 -8.28
N ALA A 41 -3.37 8.70 -9.32
CA ALA A 41 -4.65 8.00 -9.46
C ALA A 41 -4.90 6.96 -8.35
N ASN A 42 -3.83 6.51 -7.70
CA ASN A 42 -3.89 5.52 -6.61
C ASN A 42 -3.62 6.14 -5.23
N LEU A 43 -3.70 7.46 -5.14
CA LEU A 43 -3.53 8.19 -3.88
C LEU A 43 -4.90 8.54 -3.30
N GLY A 44 -5.11 8.25 -2.03
CA GLY A 44 -6.30 8.68 -1.30
C GLY A 44 -7.51 7.78 -1.46
N GLU A 45 -8.70 8.38 -1.35
CA GLU A 45 -9.97 7.64 -1.24
C GLU A 45 -10.94 7.88 -2.41
N GLU A 46 -10.52 8.51 -3.48
CA GLU A 46 -11.40 8.81 -4.61
C GLU A 46 -11.98 7.55 -5.26
N SER A 47 -11.19 6.49 -5.31
CA SER A 47 -11.67 5.17 -5.74
C SER A 47 -11.64 4.21 -4.54
N PRO A 48 -12.75 3.50 -4.25
CA PRO A 48 -12.80 2.56 -3.13
C PRO A 48 -11.91 1.32 -3.33
N ARG A 49 -11.43 1.11 -4.55
CA ARG A 49 -10.60 -0.06 -4.90
C ARG A 49 -9.11 0.15 -4.68
N VAL A 50 -8.66 1.40 -4.61
CA VAL A 50 -7.24 1.66 -4.38
C VAL A 50 -6.84 1.24 -2.96
N PHE A 51 -5.58 0.90 -2.81
CA PHE A 51 -5.09 0.35 -1.53
C PHE A 51 -5.08 1.38 -0.41
N ASP A 52 -4.85 2.65 -0.72
CA ASP A 52 -4.98 3.73 0.26
C ASP A 52 -6.37 3.76 0.87
N ALA A 53 -7.40 3.67 0.03
CA ALA A 53 -8.78 3.66 0.50
C ALA A 53 -9.09 2.42 1.35
N ARG A 54 -8.58 1.25 0.95
CA ARG A 54 -8.75 0.01 1.70
C ARG A 54 -8.09 0.10 3.08
N CYS A 55 -6.87 0.62 3.12
CA CYS A 55 -6.12 0.78 4.36
C CYS A 55 -6.81 1.78 5.30
N CYS A 56 -7.28 2.89 4.77
CA CYS A 56 -8.02 3.89 5.56
C CYS A 56 -9.32 3.32 6.12
N ARG A 57 -10.06 2.52 5.34
CA ARG A 57 -11.27 1.84 5.85
C ARG A 57 -10.95 0.84 6.95
N PHE A 58 -9.88 0.09 6.79
CA PHE A 58 -9.44 -0.85 7.83
C PHE A 58 -9.12 -0.13 9.13
N LEU A 59 -8.41 0.98 9.02
CA LEU A 59 -8.01 1.77 10.21
C LEU A 59 -9.12 2.69 10.72
N GLY A 60 -10.19 2.90 9.96
CA GLY A 60 -11.29 3.77 10.37
C GLY A 60 -10.92 5.25 10.37
N VAL A 61 -10.00 5.68 9.51
CA VAL A 61 -9.60 7.08 9.38
C VAL A 61 -9.85 7.56 7.96
N ARG A 62 -9.99 8.88 7.80
CA ARG A 62 -10.03 9.51 6.48
C ARG A 62 -8.60 9.75 5.99
N HIS A 63 -8.37 9.51 4.72
CA HIS A 63 -7.04 9.73 4.13
C HIS A 63 -6.60 11.20 4.28
N ALA A 64 -7.52 12.16 4.09
CA ALA A 64 -7.20 13.58 4.25
C ALA A 64 -6.71 13.91 5.65
N ASP A 65 -7.31 13.32 6.69
CA ASP A 65 -6.91 13.54 8.07
C ASP A 65 -5.55 12.89 8.36
N LEU A 66 -5.34 11.69 7.85
CA LEU A 66 -4.04 11.00 7.97
C LEU A 66 -2.94 11.81 7.25
N ALA A 67 -3.23 12.33 6.07
CA ALA A 67 -2.28 13.15 5.32
C ALA A 67 -1.91 14.40 6.09
N ALA A 68 -2.89 15.12 6.64
CA ALA A 68 -2.65 16.30 7.45
C ALA A 68 -1.78 15.98 8.66
N ARG A 69 -2.07 14.87 9.36
CA ARG A 69 -1.27 14.43 10.51
C ARG A 69 0.15 14.04 10.11
N THR A 70 0.28 13.31 9.00
CA THR A 70 1.59 12.86 8.50
C THR A 70 2.50 14.04 8.20
N LEU A 71 1.97 15.11 7.62
CA LEU A 71 2.74 16.29 7.26
C LEU A 71 3.13 17.15 8.47
N GLN A 72 2.57 16.90 9.64
CA GLN A 72 3.02 17.51 10.88
C GLN A 72 4.33 16.89 11.41
N GLY A 73 4.73 15.75 10.84
CA GLY A 73 5.95 15.05 11.25
C GLY A 73 5.72 13.98 12.28
N GLY A 74 6.82 13.41 12.77
CA GLY A 74 6.82 12.29 13.69
C GLY A 74 7.25 10.99 13.04
N SER A 75 7.44 9.95 13.85
CA SER A 75 7.81 8.63 13.36
C SER A 75 6.62 7.89 12.77
N ASP A 76 6.91 6.86 11.98
CA ASP A 76 5.86 6.00 11.42
C ASP A 76 5.01 5.36 12.52
N GLU A 77 5.66 4.95 13.61
CA GLU A 77 5.01 4.35 14.77
C GLU A 77 4.07 5.32 15.47
N GLU A 78 4.46 6.59 15.58
CA GLU A 78 3.62 7.64 16.12
C GLU A 78 2.38 7.88 15.24
N LEU A 79 2.56 7.83 13.92
CA LEU A 79 1.47 7.98 12.96
C LEU A 79 0.50 6.81 13.03
N LEU A 80 1.01 5.59 13.21
CA LEU A 80 0.16 4.42 13.40
C LEU A 80 -0.62 4.51 14.71
N ALA A 81 0.04 4.94 15.78
CA ALA A 81 -0.62 5.17 17.08
C ALA A 81 -1.73 6.23 16.96
N TRP A 82 -1.47 7.30 16.21
CA TRP A 82 -2.49 8.32 15.93
C TRP A 82 -3.70 7.71 15.22
N ALA A 83 -3.46 6.89 14.19
CA ALA A 83 -4.53 6.24 13.44
C ALA A 83 -5.37 5.33 14.34
N HIS A 84 -4.74 4.57 15.22
CA HIS A 84 -5.46 3.72 16.17
C HIS A 84 -6.29 4.54 17.18
N THR A 85 -5.79 5.69 17.60
CA THR A 85 -6.48 6.56 18.55
C THR A 85 -7.69 7.25 17.92
N HIS A 86 -7.56 7.72 16.68
CA HIS A 86 -8.60 8.49 15.97
C HIS A 86 -9.54 7.62 15.15
N GLY A 87 -9.13 6.41 14.86
CA GLY A 87 -9.92 5.45 14.11
C GLY A 87 -10.27 4.24 14.94
N THR A 88 -10.06 3.07 14.36
CA THR A 88 -10.35 1.77 14.99
C THR A 88 -9.03 1.08 15.32
N PRO A 89 -8.70 0.91 16.61
CA PRO A 89 -7.53 0.11 16.97
C PRO A 89 -7.75 -1.34 16.54
N ARG A 90 -6.70 -1.95 15.97
CA ARG A 90 -6.76 -3.32 15.49
C ARG A 90 -5.88 -4.24 16.31
N SER A 91 -6.43 -5.41 16.66
CA SER A 91 -5.68 -6.44 17.37
C SER A 91 -4.58 -7.03 16.50
N ASP A 92 -3.67 -7.76 17.12
CA ASP A 92 -2.61 -8.48 16.41
C ASP A 92 -3.20 -9.47 15.41
N GLU A 93 -4.25 -10.18 15.77
CA GLU A 93 -4.93 -11.11 14.89
C GLU A 93 -5.56 -10.39 13.69
N GLU A 94 -6.22 -9.27 13.92
CA GLU A 94 -6.80 -8.47 12.83
C GLU A 94 -5.73 -7.98 11.87
N CYS A 95 -4.58 -7.55 12.37
CA CYS A 95 -3.44 -7.16 11.54
C CYS A 95 -2.90 -8.35 10.72
N THR A 96 -2.84 -9.53 11.32
CA THR A 96 -2.43 -10.76 10.61
C THR A 96 -3.41 -11.08 9.47
N ILE A 97 -4.70 -10.94 9.71
CA ILE A 97 -5.74 -11.14 8.69
C ILE A 97 -5.59 -10.11 7.57
N TRP A 98 -5.42 -8.85 7.91
CA TRP A 98 -5.17 -7.78 6.94
C TRP A 98 -3.94 -8.07 6.09
N ASN A 99 -2.83 -8.41 6.74
CA ASN A 99 -1.58 -8.68 6.04
C ASN A 99 -1.72 -9.84 5.06
N ALA A 100 -2.36 -10.93 5.49
CA ALA A 100 -2.59 -12.10 4.64
C ALA A 100 -3.51 -11.76 3.45
N TYR A 101 -4.58 -11.03 3.71
CA TYR A 101 -5.51 -10.59 2.65
C TYR A 101 -4.79 -9.73 1.62
N MET A 102 -4.08 -8.70 2.06
CA MET A 102 -3.42 -7.76 1.16
C MET A 102 -2.30 -8.42 0.34
N ALA A 103 -1.52 -9.29 0.98
CA ALA A 103 -0.41 -9.95 0.30
C ALA A 103 -0.86 -10.98 -0.73
N LYS A 104 -2.06 -11.52 -0.58
CA LYS A 104 -2.60 -12.56 -1.48
C LYS A 104 -3.64 -12.03 -2.46
N LEU A 105 -4.02 -10.77 -2.35
CA LEU A 105 -5.02 -10.18 -3.24
C LEU A 105 -4.53 -10.25 -4.68
N GLY A 106 -5.34 -10.86 -5.54
CA GLY A 106 -5.00 -11.15 -6.94
C GLY A 106 -4.67 -12.63 -7.20
N TRP A 107 -4.43 -13.41 -6.16
CA TRP A 107 -4.17 -14.84 -6.29
C TRP A 107 -5.46 -15.63 -6.09
N ARG A 108 -5.93 -16.26 -7.18
CA ARG A 108 -7.14 -17.11 -7.18
C ARG A 108 -8.37 -16.43 -6.58
N ASP A 109 -8.60 -15.16 -6.92
CA ASP A 109 -9.73 -14.37 -6.46
C ASP A 109 -10.29 -13.47 -7.57
N GLU A 110 -11.22 -12.59 -7.23
CA GLU A 110 -11.86 -11.68 -8.18
C GLU A 110 -10.89 -10.65 -8.80
N VAL A 111 -9.71 -10.49 -8.25
CA VAL A 111 -8.69 -9.53 -8.73
C VAL A 111 -7.66 -10.20 -9.64
N SER A 112 -7.66 -11.53 -9.74
CA SER A 112 -6.68 -12.30 -10.53
C SER A 112 -6.58 -11.82 -11.98
N GLU A 113 -7.71 -11.57 -12.61
CA GLU A 113 -7.75 -11.09 -14.01
C GLU A 113 -7.11 -9.71 -14.13
N ARG A 114 -7.33 -8.84 -13.14
CA ARG A 114 -6.71 -7.51 -13.13
C ARG A 114 -5.19 -7.60 -13.03
N VAL A 115 -4.68 -8.50 -12.20
CA VAL A 115 -3.22 -8.73 -12.11
C VAL A 115 -2.67 -9.12 -13.48
N ARG A 116 -3.33 -10.05 -14.16
CA ARG A 116 -2.92 -10.51 -15.49
C ARG A 116 -2.91 -9.36 -16.51
N LEU A 117 -3.99 -8.59 -16.56
CA LEU A 117 -4.12 -7.48 -17.49
C LEU A 117 -3.08 -6.38 -17.22
N ARG A 118 -2.91 -5.99 -15.96
CA ARG A 118 -1.95 -4.95 -15.58
C ARG A 118 -0.51 -5.38 -15.82
N THR A 119 -0.20 -6.64 -15.57
CA THR A 119 1.14 -7.19 -15.86
C THR A 119 1.47 -7.03 -17.34
N ALA A 120 0.50 -7.34 -18.22
CA ALA A 120 0.67 -7.18 -19.65
C ALA A 120 0.79 -5.68 -20.06
N GLU A 121 -0.06 -4.82 -19.52
CA GLU A 121 -0.05 -3.38 -19.78
C GLU A 121 1.28 -2.74 -19.38
N TYR A 122 1.91 -3.19 -18.31
CA TYR A 122 3.18 -2.66 -17.84
C TYR A 122 4.40 -3.26 -18.54
N GLY A 123 4.18 -4.15 -19.50
CA GLY A 123 5.28 -4.82 -20.21
C GLY A 123 6.02 -5.83 -19.35
N LEU A 124 5.38 -6.35 -18.33
CA LEU A 124 5.96 -7.28 -17.36
C LEU A 124 5.42 -8.72 -17.53
N ALA A 125 4.84 -9.03 -18.68
CA ALA A 125 4.35 -10.38 -18.96
C ALA A 125 5.48 -11.40 -18.75
N GLY A 126 5.18 -12.48 -18.01
CA GLY A 126 6.17 -13.49 -17.69
C GLY A 126 7.06 -13.20 -16.48
N CYS A 127 6.86 -12.08 -15.79
CA CYS A 127 7.67 -11.76 -14.60
C CYS A 127 7.41 -12.68 -13.40
N GLY A 128 6.29 -13.41 -13.40
CA GLY A 128 5.93 -14.31 -12.31
C GLY A 128 5.08 -13.69 -11.21
N ALA A 129 4.60 -12.46 -11.40
CA ALA A 129 3.72 -11.82 -10.43
C ALA A 129 2.37 -12.56 -10.35
N GLU A 130 1.99 -12.98 -9.16
CA GLU A 130 0.73 -13.69 -8.91
C GLU A 130 -0.28 -12.83 -8.14
N THR A 131 0.18 -11.74 -7.52
CA THR A 131 -0.64 -10.87 -6.68
C THR A 131 -0.43 -9.41 -7.05
N MET A 132 -1.30 -8.54 -6.56
CA MET A 132 -1.13 -7.10 -6.76
C MET A 132 0.14 -6.59 -6.09
N PHE A 133 0.49 -7.10 -4.92
CA PHE A 133 1.75 -6.72 -4.26
C PHE A 133 2.97 -7.15 -5.10
N ASP A 134 2.94 -8.36 -5.65
CA ASP A 134 4.01 -8.81 -6.56
C ASP A 134 4.13 -7.89 -7.78
N LEU A 135 3.00 -7.49 -8.35
CA LEU A 135 3.00 -6.59 -9.51
C LEU A 135 3.64 -5.25 -9.16
N ILE A 136 3.35 -4.69 -7.99
CA ILE A 136 3.98 -3.46 -7.51
C ILE A 136 5.48 -3.66 -7.36
N GLU A 137 5.91 -4.77 -6.77
CA GLU A 137 7.33 -5.08 -6.62
C GLU A 137 8.02 -5.15 -7.97
N ALA A 138 7.44 -5.89 -8.92
CA ALA A 138 8.00 -6.03 -10.25
C ALA A 138 8.08 -4.70 -11.00
N ASP A 139 7.03 -3.90 -10.91
CA ASP A 139 6.96 -2.59 -11.57
C ASP A 139 8.02 -1.62 -11.02
N GLU A 140 8.33 -1.73 -9.76
CA GLU A 140 9.32 -0.88 -9.08
C GLU A 140 10.71 -1.51 -9.01
N GLY A 141 10.92 -2.63 -9.69
CA GLY A 141 12.23 -3.25 -9.83
C GLY A 141 12.70 -4.06 -8.63
N ARG A 142 11.79 -4.49 -7.77
CA ARG A 142 12.12 -5.34 -6.61
C ARG A 142 11.94 -6.82 -6.95
N PRO A 143 12.67 -7.71 -6.27
CA PRO A 143 12.50 -9.14 -6.46
C PRO A 143 11.13 -9.62 -5.94
N LEU A 144 10.60 -10.67 -6.59
CA LEU A 144 9.34 -11.32 -6.20
C LEU A 144 9.59 -12.44 -5.18
N GLY A 145 8.50 -12.96 -4.61
CA GLY A 145 8.55 -14.11 -3.69
C GLY A 145 8.58 -13.73 -2.23
N ARG A 146 8.36 -12.46 -1.91
CA ARG A 146 8.29 -12.00 -0.53
C ARG A 146 7.01 -12.50 0.15
N ARG A 147 7.09 -12.75 1.45
CA ARG A 147 5.97 -13.22 2.29
C ARG A 147 5.62 -12.21 3.37
N CYS A 148 4.45 -12.38 3.95
CA CYS A 148 3.86 -11.49 4.96
C CYS A 148 3.84 -12.11 6.36
N ASP A 149 4.89 -12.76 6.75
CA ASP A 149 5.05 -13.41 8.08
C ASP A 149 5.86 -12.59 9.05
#